data_fd33ad3eb88b4c2f5c3714854e184f8a
#
_entry.id   fd33ad3eb88b4c2f5c3714854e184f8a
#
_cell.length_a   1.000
_cell.length_b   1.000
_cell.length_c   1.000
_cell.angle_alpha   90.00
_cell.angle_beta   90.00
_cell.angle_gamma   90.00
#
_symmetry.space_group_name_H-M   'P 1'
#
loop_
_entity.id
_entity.type
_entity.pdbx_description
1 polymer ?
#
loop_
_entity_poly.entity_id
_entity_poly.type
_entity_poly.pdbx_seq_one_letter_code
_entity_poly.pdbx_strand_id
1 'polypeptide(L)'
;MPVPESPQKSVLGFLTVVSAPQTGLFGGYLVLNWAGRPLEFHCTAPVKPNRAQQILYGPTLEPYLYGEQIGRTLLSKTQHPPLLICTDIVPALAVRQYVDWPVVLVLPSQAGNPPQPQAAESSEVNGGVLDTPRNSSSLTSLCAAD
;
A
#
# COMPACT_ATOMS: atom_id res chain seq x y z
N MET A 1 13.13 30.65 34.47
CA MET A 1 12.63 29.42 33.84
C MET A 1 11.83 29.85 32.61
N PRO A 2 12.27 29.57 31.42
CA PRO A 2 11.43 29.81 30.25
C PRO A 2 10.24 28.85 30.35
N VAL A 3 9.04 29.42 30.33
CA VAL A 3 7.80 28.67 30.20
C VAL A 3 7.90 27.86 28.87
N PRO A 4 7.66 26.53 28.88
CA PRO A 4 7.65 25.79 27.61
C PRO A 4 6.57 26.43 26.75
N GLU A 5 7.01 26.91 25.58
CA GLU A 5 6.12 27.35 24.54
C GLU A 5 5.01 26.33 24.33
N SER A 6 3.82 26.87 24.14
CA SER A 6 2.59 26.15 23.81
C SER A 6 2.86 24.92 22.93
N PRO A 7 2.17 23.80 23.13
CA PRO A 7 2.38 22.62 22.30
C PRO A 7 2.25 23.06 20.84
N GLN A 8 3.38 23.21 20.20
CA GLN A 8 3.48 23.47 18.78
C GLN A 8 2.50 22.50 18.15
N LYS A 9 1.55 23.00 17.40
CA LYS A 9 0.47 22.21 16.80
C LYS A 9 1.11 21.13 15.94
N SER A 10 1.43 20.00 16.55
CA SER A 10 2.02 18.87 15.86
C SER A 10 1.07 18.44 14.77
N VAL A 11 1.52 18.48 13.54
CA VAL A 11 0.75 18.07 12.38
C VAL A 11 1.36 16.83 11.75
N LEU A 12 0.54 16.01 11.16
CA LEU A 12 0.94 14.79 10.47
C LEU A 12 0.70 14.95 8.98
N GLY A 13 1.68 14.56 8.18
CA GLY A 13 1.55 14.50 6.73
C GLY A 13 1.20 13.09 6.26
N PHE A 14 0.37 12.99 5.24
CA PHE A 14 0.03 11.73 4.58
C PHE A 14 0.27 11.89 3.09
N LEU A 15 1.19 11.09 2.57
CA LEU A 15 1.55 11.07 1.16
C LEU A 15 1.10 9.74 0.55
N THR A 16 0.27 9.82 -0.46
CA THR A 16 -0.16 8.65 -1.23
C THR A 16 -0.05 8.89 -2.73
N VAL A 17 0.07 7.84 -3.51
CA VAL A 17 0.09 7.89 -4.97
C VAL A 17 -0.82 6.81 -5.51
N VAL A 18 -1.77 7.22 -6.34
CA VAL A 18 -2.73 6.33 -6.97
C VAL A 18 -2.41 6.17 -8.45
N SER A 19 -2.41 4.95 -8.92
CA SER A 19 -2.21 4.64 -10.34
C SER A 19 -3.56 4.47 -11.02
N ALA A 20 -3.78 5.25 -12.07
CA ALA A 20 -4.93 5.10 -12.96
C ALA A 20 -4.45 4.61 -14.33
N PRO A 21 -4.90 3.44 -14.81
CA PRO A 21 -4.31 2.74 -15.98
C PRO A 21 -4.21 3.58 -17.24
N GLN A 22 -5.16 4.46 -17.47
CA GLN A 22 -5.20 5.28 -18.69
C GLN A 22 -4.62 6.69 -18.49
N THR A 23 -4.67 7.20 -17.27
CA THR A 23 -4.38 8.61 -16.98
C THR A 23 -2.97 8.80 -16.40
N GLY A 24 -2.44 7.82 -15.69
CA GLY A 24 -1.13 7.88 -15.05
C GLY A 24 -1.18 7.88 -13.53
N LEU A 25 -0.14 8.42 -12.90
CA LEU A 25 0.00 8.49 -11.46
C LEU A 25 -0.54 9.82 -10.93
N PHE A 26 -1.31 9.76 -9.86
CA PHE A 26 -1.77 10.93 -9.13
C PHE A 26 -1.19 10.91 -7.72
N GLY A 27 -0.51 11.93 -7.33
CA GLY A 27 -0.08 12.12 -5.97
C GLY A 27 -1.08 12.93 -5.16
N GLY A 28 -1.28 12.54 -3.91
CA GLY A 28 -2.04 13.28 -2.91
C GLY A 28 -1.21 13.48 -1.65
N TYR A 29 -1.24 14.67 -1.10
CA TYR A 29 -0.61 15.00 0.17
C TYR A 29 -1.60 15.73 1.06
N LEU A 30 -1.88 15.15 2.22
CA LEU A 30 -2.81 15.65 3.21
C LEU A 30 -2.07 15.97 4.50
N VAL A 31 -2.31 17.13 5.06
CA VAL A 31 -1.81 17.51 6.39
C VAL A 31 -2.97 17.58 7.37
N LEU A 32 -2.85 16.84 8.44
CA LEU A 32 -3.83 16.79 9.52
C LEU A 32 -3.24 17.37 10.80
N ASN A 33 -4.07 18.03 11.60
CA ASN A 33 -3.73 18.34 12.97
C ASN A 33 -3.91 17.11 13.87
N TRP A 34 -3.50 17.22 15.13
CA TRP A 34 -3.61 16.13 16.10
C TRP A 34 -5.06 15.66 16.37
N ALA A 35 -6.04 16.51 16.10
CA ALA A 35 -7.46 16.17 16.21
C ALA A 35 -8.02 15.50 14.94
N GLY A 36 -7.16 15.18 13.96
CA GLY A 36 -7.55 14.56 12.71
C GLY A 36 -8.25 15.51 11.73
N ARG A 37 -8.16 16.81 11.94
CA ARG A 37 -8.77 17.78 11.02
C ARG A 37 -7.79 18.13 9.89
N PRO A 38 -8.24 18.11 8.63
CA PRO A 38 -7.42 18.53 7.50
C PRO A 38 -7.10 20.01 7.59
N LEU A 39 -5.82 20.33 7.40
CA LEU A 39 -5.29 21.69 7.35
C LEU A 39 -4.91 22.08 5.93
N GLU A 40 -4.29 21.17 5.20
CA GLU A 40 -3.90 21.36 3.79
C GLU A 40 -4.13 20.08 3.01
N PHE A 41 -4.43 20.26 1.74
CA PHE A 41 -4.47 19.18 0.78
C PHE A 41 -3.87 19.64 -0.55
N HIS A 42 -2.91 18.88 -1.05
CA HIS A 42 -2.28 19.11 -2.34
C HIS A 42 -2.42 17.85 -3.19
N CYS A 43 -2.65 18.03 -4.47
CA CYS A 43 -2.61 16.93 -5.44
C CYS A 43 -1.83 17.34 -6.69
N THR A 44 -1.30 16.36 -7.39
CA THR A 44 -0.62 16.57 -8.68
C THR A 44 -1.61 16.44 -9.84
N ALA A 45 -1.25 17.04 -10.97
CA ALA A 45 -1.75 16.57 -12.25
C ALA A 45 -1.26 15.13 -12.51
N PRO A 46 -1.90 14.40 -13.42
CA PRO A 46 -1.45 13.05 -13.75
C PRO A 46 -0.02 13.05 -14.29
N VAL A 47 0.79 12.16 -13.74
CA VAL A 47 2.19 11.98 -14.13
C VAL A 47 2.30 10.68 -14.92
N LYS A 48 2.80 10.76 -16.15
CA LYS A 48 3.11 9.60 -16.98
C LYS A 48 4.57 9.61 -17.35
N PRO A 49 5.30 8.52 -17.10
CA PRO A 49 6.65 8.40 -17.62
C PRO A 49 6.63 8.30 -19.14
N ASN A 50 7.51 9.05 -19.79
CA ASN A 50 7.74 8.87 -21.21
C ASN A 50 8.64 7.66 -21.47
N ARG A 51 8.73 7.24 -22.74
CA ARG A 51 9.53 6.06 -23.13
C ARG A 51 11.02 6.23 -22.81
N ALA A 52 11.55 7.43 -22.95
CA ALA A 52 12.96 7.69 -22.63
C ALA A 52 13.22 7.50 -21.14
N GLN A 53 12.33 8.01 -20.27
CA GLN A 53 12.43 7.81 -18.82
C GLN A 53 12.35 6.33 -18.45
N GLN A 54 11.44 5.57 -19.07
CA GLN A 54 11.32 4.12 -18.85
C GLN A 54 12.63 3.38 -19.17
N ILE A 55 13.29 3.75 -20.24
CA ILE A 55 14.55 3.13 -20.65
C ILE A 55 15.70 3.56 -19.74
N LEU A 56 15.81 4.86 -19.45
CA LEU A 56 16.93 5.42 -18.67
C LEU A 56 16.90 5.02 -17.19
N TYR A 57 15.72 5.06 -16.59
CA TYR A 57 15.59 4.77 -15.16
C TYR A 57 15.41 3.27 -14.86
N GLY A 58 14.84 2.50 -15.78
CA GLY A 58 14.63 1.07 -15.58
C GLY A 58 13.99 0.75 -14.22
N PRO A 59 14.64 -0.07 -13.37
CA PRO A 59 14.11 -0.42 -12.04
C PRO A 59 13.99 0.75 -11.07
N THR A 60 14.68 1.85 -11.31
CA THR A 60 14.65 3.06 -10.44
C THR A 60 13.55 4.04 -10.85
N LEU A 61 12.76 3.70 -11.86
CA LEU A 61 11.72 4.60 -12.37
C LEU A 61 10.62 4.86 -11.32
N GLU A 62 10.17 3.83 -10.63
CA GLU A 62 9.13 3.99 -9.61
C GLU A 62 9.59 4.88 -8.45
N PRO A 63 10.73 4.64 -7.80
CA PRO A 63 11.24 5.55 -6.78
C PRO A 63 11.42 6.99 -7.27
N TYR A 64 11.83 7.17 -8.52
CA TYR A 64 11.97 8.48 -9.14
C TYR A 64 10.60 9.17 -9.30
N LEU A 65 9.60 8.49 -9.85
CA LEU A 65 8.28 9.06 -10.06
C LEU A 65 7.56 9.37 -8.75
N TYR A 66 7.57 8.42 -7.82
CA TYR A 66 6.84 8.52 -6.56
C TYR A 66 7.55 9.44 -5.57
N GLY A 67 8.87 9.33 -5.46
CA GLY A 67 9.65 10.10 -4.50
C GLY A 67 10.01 11.50 -5.00
N GLU A 68 10.67 11.59 -6.16
CA GLU A 68 11.18 12.86 -6.66
C GLU A 68 10.11 13.68 -7.37
N GLN A 69 9.48 13.14 -8.39
CA GLN A 69 8.52 13.91 -9.17
C GLN A 69 7.26 14.26 -8.38
N ILE A 70 6.66 13.29 -7.74
CA ILE A 70 5.39 13.47 -7.04
C ILE A 70 5.64 13.93 -5.61
N GLY A 71 6.35 13.14 -4.81
CA GLY A 71 6.53 13.38 -3.39
C GLY A 71 7.21 14.72 -3.11
N ARG A 72 8.38 14.95 -3.69
CA ARG A 72 9.10 16.21 -3.52
C ARG A 72 8.28 17.42 -3.96
N THR A 73 7.58 17.33 -5.09
CA THR A 73 6.74 18.43 -5.59
C THR A 73 5.61 18.77 -4.65
N LEU A 74 4.96 17.78 -4.08
CA LEU A 74 3.87 17.98 -3.12
C LEU A 74 4.37 18.55 -1.79
N LEU A 75 5.44 17.98 -1.26
CA LEU A 75 6.01 18.40 0.02
C LEU A 75 6.65 19.79 -0.03
N SER A 76 7.14 20.21 -1.19
CA SER A 76 7.66 21.58 -1.36
C SER A 76 6.60 22.66 -1.22
N LYS A 77 5.32 22.31 -1.32
CA LYS A 77 4.19 23.25 -1.21
C LYS A 77 3.62 23.32 0.20
N THR A 78 4.08 22.49 1.11
CA THR A 78 3.60 22.45 2.50
C THR A 78 3.81 23.79 3.19
N GLN A 79 2.76 24.30 3.82
CA GLN A 79 2.78 25.50 4.66
C GLN A 79 2.88 25.15 6.15
N HIS A 80 2.48 23.93 6.51
CA HIS A 80 2.54 23.43 7.88
C HIS A 80 3.58 22.30 7.96
N PRO A 81 4.80 22.57 8.45
CA PRO A 81 5.83 21.53 8.54
C PRO A 81 5.35 20.38 9.43
N PRO A 82 5.31 19.15 8.90
CA PRO A 82 4.81 18.00 9.64
C PRO A 82 5.87 17.47 10.61
N LEU A 83 5.42 16.88 11.71
CA LEU A 83 6.28 16.14 12.63
C LEU A 83 6.83 14.87 11.95
N LEU A 84 6.00 14.21 11.18
CA LEU A 84 6.38 13.07 10.34
C LEU A 84 5.41 12.95 9.14
N ILE A 85 5.86 12.23 8.15
CA ILE A 85 5.08 11.94 6.94
C ILE A 85 4.80 10.44 6.90
N CYS A 86 3.54 10.08 6.78
CA CYS A 86 3.09 8.71 6.58
C CYS A 86 2.88 8.45 5.08
N THR A 87 3.28 7.29 4.61
CA THR A 87 2.93 6.81 3.27
C THR A 87 2.51 5.35 3.33
N ASP A 88 1.63 4.94 2.46
CA ASP A 88 1.16 3.56 2.32
C ASP A 88 1.87 2.82 1.18
N ILE A 89 2.79 3.48 0.48
CA ILE A 89 3.42 2.98 -0.74
C ILE A 89 4.94 2.98 -0.61
N VAL A 90 5.53 1.80 -0.77
CA VAL A 90 6.98 1.61 -0.63
C VAL A 90 7.81 2.53 -1.53
N PRO A 91 7.56 2.67 -2.84
CA PRO A 91 8.33 3.56 -3.70
C PRO A 91 8.32 5.03 -3.25
N ALA A 92 7.26 5.49 -2.58
CA ALA A 92 7.17 6.85 -2.08
C ALA A 92 8.15 7.14 -0.92
N LEU A 93 8.68 6.10 -0.26
CA LEU A 93 9.75 6.25 0.73
C LEU A 93 11.01 6.90 0.15
N ALA A 94 11.22 6.87 -1.15
CA ALA A 94 12.32 7.55 -1.81
C ALA A 94 12.31 9.07 -1.58
N VAL A 95 11.17 9.65 -1.20
CA VAL A 95 11.07 11.09 -0.87
C VAL A 95 11.96 11.49 0.32
N ARG A 96 12.36 10.53 1.15
CA ARG A 96 13.33 10.75 2.27
C ARG A 96 14.62 11.43 1.84
N GLN A 97 15.02 11.24 0.60
CA GLN A 97 16.24 11.84 0.06
C GLN A 97 16.11 13.34 -0.19
N TYR A 98 14.89 13.86 -0.19
CA TYR A 98 14.58 15.24 -0.57
C TYR A 98 13.96 16.06 0.55
N VAL A 99 13.70 15.47 1.70
CA VAL A 99 13.06 16.12 2.84
C VAL A 99 13.78 15.76 4.14
N ASP A 100 13.77 16.69 5.10
CA ASP A 100 14.38 16.48 6.41
C ASP A 100 13.41 15.82 7.42
N TRP A 101 12.14 15.73 7.07
CA TRP A 101 11.13 15.13 7.94
C TRP A 101 11.21 13.60 7.91
N PRO A 102 10.98 12.95 9.05
CA PRO A 102 10.84 11.49 9.08
C PRO A 102 9.70 11.02 8.17
N VAL A 103 9.97 10.03 7.34
CA VAL A 103 8.96 9.39 6.48
C VAL A 103 8.81 7.95 6.91
N VAL A 104 7.60 7.53 7.23
CA VAL A 104 7.27 6.18 7.70
C VAL A 104 6.29 5.50 6.77
N LEU A 105 6.47 4.19 6.60
CA LEU A 105 5.53 3.35 5.88
C LEU A 105 4.45 2.86 6.85
N VAL A 106 3.20 3.11 6.51
CA VAL A 106 2.05 2.61 7.25
C VAL A 106 1.52 1.38 6.50
N LEU A 107 1.62 0.23 7.14
CA LEU A 107 1.08 -1.00 6.59
C LEU A 107 -0.38 -1.17 7.02
N PRO A 108 -1.23 -1.73 6.16
CA PRO A 108 -2.59 -2.06 6.55
C PRO A 108 -2.55 -3.03 7.73
N SER A 109 -3.27 -2.68 8.80
CA SER A 109 -3.40 -3.57 9.94
C SER A 109 -4.12 -4.84 9.51
N GLN A 110 -3.49 -5.99 9.72
CA GLN A 110 -4.16 -7.29 9.57
C GLN A 110 -5.11 -7.56 10.76
N ALA A 111 -5.78 -6.55 11.23
CA ALA A 111 -6.80 -6.68 12.26
C ALA A 111 -8.08 -7.18 11.62
N GLY A 112 -8.31 -8.49 11.67
CA GLY A 112 -9.60 -9.02 11.30
C GLY A 112 -9.71 -10.45 10.79
N ASN A 113 -8.73 -11.32 11.03
CA ASN A 113 -9.07 -12.73 11.10
C ASN A 113 -9.03 -13.12 12.59
N PRO A 114 -10.18 -13.40 13.24
CA PRO A 114 -10.15 -14.08 14.51
C PRO A 114 -9.37 -15.39 14.33
N PRO A 115 -8.53 -15.80 15.31
CA PRO A 115 -7.82 -17.06 15.20
C PRO A 115 -8.86 -18.16 14.97
N GLN A 116 -8.84 -18.75 13.79
CA GLN A 116 -9.60 -19.93 13.50
C GLN A 116 -9.12 -21.00 14.49
N PRO A 117 -9.98 -21.58 15.32
CA PRO A 117 -9.57 -22.65 16.18
C PRO A 117 -9.03 -23.76 15.28
N GLN A 118 -7.74 -24.01 15.38
CA GLN A 118 -7.12 -25.18 14.80
C GLN A 118 -7.83 -26.36 15.46
N ALA A 119 -8.68 -27.04 14.68
CA ALA A 119 -9.21 -28.31 15.07
C ALA A 119 -8.00 -29.22 15.31
N ALA A 120 -7.82 -29.59 16.57
CA ALA A 120 -6.85 -30.59 16.94
C ALA A 120 -7.22 -31.86 16.15
N GLU A 121 -6.37 -32.23 15.21
CA GLU A 121 -6.40 -33.56 14.63
C GLU A 121 -6.07 -34.57 15.74
N SER A 122 -7.10 -35.08 16.31
CA SER A 122 -7.02 -36.28 17.12
C SER A 122 -6.61 -37.43 16.19
N SER A 123 -5.37 -37.85 16.36
CA SER A 123 -4.87 -39.10 15.87
C SER A 123 -5.67 -40.24 16.48
N GLU A 124 -6.55 -40.86 15.73
CA GLU A 124 -7.01 -42.18 16.02
C GLU A 124 -6.35 -43.20 15.10
N VAL A 125 -5.55 -44.00 15.76
CA VAL A 125 -4.86 -45.17 15.25
C VAL A 125 -5.83 -46.33 15.29
N ASN A 126 -5.89 -47.09 14.22
CA ASN A 126 -6.07 -48.54 14.17
C ASN A 126 -7.45 -49.12 13.96
N GLY A 127 -7.49 -49.98 12.97
CA GLY A 127 -8.49 -51.04 12.87
C GLY A 127 -8.74 -51.45 11.42
N GLY A 128 -7.90 -52.35 10.92
CA GLY A 128 -8.09 -52.96 9.61
C GLY A 128 -9.36 -53.80 9.49
N VAL A 129 -9.73 -54.06 8.26
CA VAL A 129 -10.11 -55.37 7.70
C VAL A 129 -10.56 -55.18 6.24
N LEU A 130 -9.95 -55.99 5.39
CA LEU A 130 -10.25 -56.37 4.03
C LEU A 130 -11.74 -56.35 3.64
N ASP A 131 -12.07 -55.87 2.47
CA ASP A 131 -12.52 -56.73 1.35
C ASP A 131 -12.78 -55.94 0.07
N THR A 132 -12.25 -56.40 -1.02
CA THR A 132 -12.55 -56.10 -2.42
C THR A 132 -13.62 -57.03 -2.95
N PRO A 133 -14.07 -56.98 -4.20
CA PRO A 133 -14.36 -55.88 -5.16
C PRO A 133 -15.75 -56.05 -5.82
N ARG A 134 -16.16 -55.16 -6.68
CA ARG A 134 -16.95 -55.34 -7.93
C ARG A 134 -17.44 -53.99 -8.42
N ASN A 135 -16.92 -53.60 -9.56
CA ASN A 135 -17.27 -53.85 -10.96
C ASN A 135 -18.55 -53.17 -11.44
N SER A 136 -18.38 -52.56 -12.53
CA SER A 136 -19.24 -52.24 -13.65
C SER A 136 -19.68 -50.80 -13.77
N SER A 137 -19.05 -50.18 -14.72
CA SER A 137 -19.51 -49.97 -16.11
C SER A 137 -20.51 -48.84 -16.25
N SER A 138 -20.11 -47.98 -17.02
CA SER A 138 -20.51 -47.58 -18.38
C SER A 138 -21.19 -46.25 -18.42
N LEU A 139 -20.62 -45.50 -19.27
CA LEU A 139 -21.03 -45.01 -20.58
C LEU A 139 -21.71 -43.66 -20.54
N THR A 140 -21.06 -42.79 -21.24
CA THR A 140 -21.42 -42.33 -22.56
C THR A 140 -22.03 -40.93 -22.59
N SER A 141 -21.30 -40.05 -23.18
CA SER A 141 -21.62 -39.46 -24.45
C SER A 141 -22.33 -38.12 -24.39
N LEU A 142 -21.74 -37.23 -24.99
CA LEU A 142 -21.87 -36.63 -26.31
C LEU A 142 -22.63 -35.32 -26.36
N CYS A 143 -22.04 -34.51 -27.13
CA CYS A 143 -22.48 -33.56 -28.16
C CYS A 143 -22.74 -32.16 -27.64
N ALA A 144 -22.02 -31.25 -28.15
CA ALA A 144 -21.83 -30.69 -29.48
C ALA A 144 -22.86 -29.61 -29.80
N ALA A 145 -22.28 -28.52 -30.18
CA ALA A 145 -22.65 -27.59 -31.25
C ALA A 145 -23.99 -26.85 -31.15
N ASP A 146 -23.95 -25.58 -31.15
CA ASP A 146 -23.98 -24.64 -32.26
C ASP A 146 -23.53 -23.27 -31.78
#